data_331e8c9dd8adacb6008a5cf18715e4bd
#
_entry.id   331e8c9dd8adacb6008a5cf18715e4bd
#
_cell.length_a   1.000
_cell.length_b   1.000
_cell.length_c   1.000
_cell.angle_alpha   90.00
_cell.angle_beta   90.00
_cell.angle_gamma   90.00
#
_symmetry.space_group_name_H-M   'P 1'
#
loop_
_entity.id
_entity.type
_entity.pdbx_description
1 polymer ?
#
loop_
_entity_poly.entity_id
_entity_poly.type
_entity_poly.pdbx_seq_one_letter_code
_entity_poly.pdbx_strand_id
1 'polypeptide(L)'
;IAIKYQKLNQSVNEIVKGQREAVSQVIKSLFTVELEQNKGKHKGPKASFLLIGPPGVGKTLLAETISNELKVPYIILNMSDYATENSYIDLVGSSRRFRGGSEGKLVEFVRKNAKSVIVFDEIEKAELKVIHLLLQILDMGILLDAYTEQYVKFGETIIFFTSNVGKSLYNDERNKVLSHIPKPIIIDAVETEKNPRTHEPFFPQAICSRLASGNICMVDRMETDILLEIIQDNMRKTISCLNKIYGFTIQIDPDVYKLFMYQ
;
A
#
# COMPACT_ATOMS: atom_id res chain seq x y z
N ILE A 1 -23.14 -8.89 -5.20
CA ILE A 1 -21.68 -8.65 -5.19
C ILE A 1 -21.36 -7.43 -6.07
N ALA A 2 -21.76 -7.36 -7.36
CA ALA A 2 -21.42 -6.27 -8.28
C ALA A 2 -21.77 -4.87 -7.73
N ILE A 3 -23.00 -4.70 -7.21
CA ILE A 3 -23.46 -3.42 -6.64
C ILE A 3 -22.59 -2.99 -5.43
N LYS A 4 -22.12 -3.93 -4.61
CA LYS A 4 -21.20 -3.67 -3.49
C LYS A 4 -19.90 -3.06 -4.00
N TYR A 5 -19.30 -3.62 -5.05
CA TYR A 5 -18.03 -3.17 -5.61
C TYR A 5 -18.16 -1.85 -6.41
N GLN A 6 -19.32 -1.59 -7.02
CA GLN A 6 -19.61 -0.27 -7.61
C GLN A 6 -19.65 0.83 -6.53
N LYS A 7 -20.36 0.59 -5.42
CA LYS A 7 -20.39 1.53 -4.30
C LYS A 7 -19.02 1.73 -3.70
N LEU A 8 -18.25 0.66 -3.52
CA LEU A 8 -16.87 0.72 -3.05
C LEU A 8 -16.00 1.60 -3.96
N ASN A 9 -16.14 1.45 -5.28
CA ASN A 9 -15.42 2.28 -6.25
C ASN A 9 -15.78 3.78 -6.10
N GLN A 10 -17.06 4.10 -5.93
CA GLN A 10 -17.49 5.48 -5.72
C GLN A 10 -16.93 6.06 -4.41
N SER A 11 -17.13 5.38 -3.28
CA SER A 11 -16.64 5.84 -1.97
C SER A 11 -15.13 6.04 -1.94
N VAL A 12 -14.36 5.10 -2.53
CA VAL A 12 -12.90 5.22 -2.58
C VAL A 12 -12.48 6.40 -3.45
N ASN A 13 -13.11 6.64 -4.60
CA ASN A 13 -12.79 7.77 -5.48
C ASN A 13 -13.17 9.14 -4.89
N GLU A 14 -14.12 9.21 -3.96
CA GLU A 14 -14.46 10.44 -3.23
C GLU A 14 -13.33 10.86 -2.27
N ILE A 15 -12.60 9.89 -1.73
CA ILE A 15 -11.52 10.10 -0.75
C ILE A 15 -10.16 10.19 -1.45
N VAL A 16 -9.87 9.24 -2.34
CA VAL A 16 -8.59 9.13 -3.06
C VAL A 16 -8.72 9.85 -4.40
N LYS A 17 -8.54 11.17 -4.35
CA LYS A 17 -8.70 12.03 -5.53
C LYS A 17 -7.55 11.85 -6.53
N GLY A 18 -7.85 11.99 -7.81
CA GLY A 18 -6.87 11.93 -8.89
C GLY A 18 -6.40 10.52 -9.29
N GLN A 19 -6.88 9.45 -8.63
CA GLN A 19 -6.39 8.09 -8.84
C GLN A 19 -7.46 7.12 -9.38
N ARG A 20 -8.39 7.62 -10.19
CA ARG A 20 -9.57 6.87 -10.64
C ARG A 20 -9.22 5.54 -11.30
N GLU A 21 -8.20 5.50 -12.14
CA GLU A 21 -7.83 4.27 -12.86
C GLU A 21 -7.17 3.26 -11.92
N ALA A 22 -6.24 3.70 -11.06
CA ALA A 22 -5.61 2.85 -10.05
C ALA A 22 -6.66 2.26 -9.09
N VAL A 23 -7.60 3.08 -8.60
CA VAL A 23 -8.75 2.63 -7.79
C VAL A 23 -9.57 1.58 -8.54
N SER A 24 -9.92 1.84 -9.80
CA SER A 24 -10.70 0.92 -10.64
C SER A 24 -10.00 -0.44 -10.82
N GLN A 25 -8.69 -0.44 -11.09
CA GLN A 25 -7.89 -1.66 -11.26
C GLN A 25 -7.86 -2.49 -9.97
N VAL A 26 -7.61 -1.86 -8.82
CA VAL A 26 -7.60 -2.55 -7.52
C VAL A 26 -8.97 -3.15 -7.22
N ILE A 27 -10.04 -2.39 -7.39
CA ILE A 27 -11.40 -2.84 -7.06
C ILE A 27 -11.88 -3.94 -8.02
N LYS A 28 -11.55 -3.86 -9.31
CA LYS A 28 -11.82 -4.94 -10.28
C LYS A 28 -11.11 -6.23 -9.87
N SER A 29 -9.85 -6.15 -9.47
CA SER A 29 -9.08 -7.31 -9.01
C SER A 29 -9.67 -7.92 -7.74
N LEU A 30 -10.07 -7.11 -6.75
CA LEU A 30 -10.76 -7.59 -5.55
C LEU A 30 -12.09 -8.27 -5.87
N PHE A 31 -12.85 -7.71 -6.82
CA PHE A 31 -14.10 -8.32 -7.29
C PHE A 31 -13.85 -9.68 -7.95
N THR A 32 -12.84 -9.78 -8.80
CA THR A 32 -12.46 -11.05 -9.46
C THR A 32 -12.08 -12.10 -8.43
N VAL A 33 -11.23 -11.76 -7.46
CA VAL A 33 -10.83 -12.66 -6.37
C VAL A 33 -12.03 -13.13 -5.56
N GLU A 34 -13.00 -12.25 -5.26
CA GLU A 34 -14.24 -12.64 -4.56
C GLU A 34 -15.08 -13.64 -5.36
N LEU A 35 -15.13 -13.51 -6.68
CA LEU A 35 -15.85 -14.46 -7.54
C LEU A 35 -15.13 -15.81 -7.64
N GLU A 36 -13.80 -15.81 -7.55
CA GLU A 36 -12.98 -17.01 -7.70
C GLU A 36 -12.79 -17.80 -6.40
N GLN A 37 -13.14 -17.24 -5.24
CA GLN A 37 -13.01 -17.91 -3.93
C GLN A 37 -13.69 -19.30 -3.87
N ASN A 38 -14.65 -19.57 -4.73
CA ASN A 38 -15.33 -20.85 -4.83
C ASN A 38 -14.61 -21.91 -5.69
N LYS A 39 -13.47 -21.56 -6.35
CA LYS A 39 -12.83 -22.43 -7.35
C LYS A 39 -11.64 -23.27 -6.85
N GLY A 40 -11.22 -23.10 -5.60
CA GLY A 40 -10.13 -23.92 -5.05
C GLY A 40 -9.28 -23.21 -4.01
N LYS A 41 -8.48 -23.97 -3.26
CA LYS A 41 -7.57 -23.44 -2.25
C LYS A 41 -6.44 -22.65 -2.91
N HIS A 42 -6.49 -21.33 -2.86
CA HIS A 42 -5.36 -20.49 -3.22
C HIS A 42 -4.28 -20.62 -2.14
N LYS A 43 -3.03 -20.86 -2.54
CA LYS A 43 -1.87 -20.71 -1.63
C LYS A 43 -1.47 -19.23 -1.67
N GLY A 44 -1.19 -18.65 -0.53
CA GLY A 44 -0.85 -17.22 -0.44
C GLY A 44 -1.98 -16.38 0.16
N PRO A 45 -1.81 -15.05 0.21
CA PRO A 45 -2.83 -14.11 0.66
C PRO A 45 -4.03 -14.07 -0.29
N LYS A 46 -5.17 -13.60 0.19
CA LYS A 46 -6.40 -13.45 -0.61
C LYS A 46 -6.16 -12.62 -1.87
N ALA A 47 -5.44 -11.53 -1.74
CA ALA A 47 -4.99 -10.68 -2.85
C ALA A 47 -3.70 -9.96 -2.48
N SER A 48 -2.86 -9.66 -3.47
CA SER A 48 -1.69 -8.80 -3.30
C SER A 48 -1.65 -7.74 -4.40
N PHE A 49 -1.27 -6.53 -4.02
CA PHE A 49 -1.17 -5.36 -4.89
C PHE A 49 0.18 -4.69 -4.69
N LEU A 50 0.86 -4.35 -5.78
CA LEU A 50 2.02 -3.48 -5.77
C LEU A 50 1.63 -2.14 -6.41
N LEU A 51 1.59 -1.08 -5.61
CA LEU A 51 1.30 0.28 -6.02
C LEU A 51 2.61 1.04 -6.22
N ILE A 52 2.89 1.43 -7.45
CA ILE A 52 4.13 2.11 -7.85
C ILE A 52 3.80 3.53 -8.33
N GLY A 53 4.62 4.49 -8.01
CA GLY A 53 4.46 5.86 -8.49
C GLY A 53 5.22 6.89 -7.67
N PRO A 54 5.12 8.17 -8.02
CA PRO A 54 5.78 9.24 -7.31
C PRO A 54 5.44 9.27 -5.81
N PRO A 55 6.28 9.82 -4.95
CA PRO A 55 5.95 10.05 -3.55
C PRO A 55 4.77 11.04 -3.42
N GLY A 56 3.95 10.88 -2.39
CA GLY A 56 2.87 11.84 -2.06
C GLY A 56 1.60 11.73 -2.90
N VAL A 57 1.50 10.80 -3.85
CA VAL A 57 0.31 10.66 -4.74
C VAL A 57 -0.85 9.86 -4.15
N GLY A 58 -0.75 9.40 -2.90
CA GLY A 58 -1.86 8.72 -2.20
C GLY A 58 -1.84 7.19 -2.25
N LYS A 59 -0.70 6.54 -2.52
CA LYS A 59 -0.59 5.06 -2.55
C LYS A 59 -1.04 4.41 -1.25
N THR A 60 -0.52 4.86 -0.13
CA THR A 60 -0.85 4.37 1.21
C THR A 60 -2.29 4.71 1.59
N LEU A 61 -2.75 5.93 1.25
CA LEU A 61 -4.13 6.38 1.45
C LEU A 61 -5.14 5.47 0.71
N LEU A 62 -4.81 5.02 -0.50
CA LEU A 62 -5.65 4.09 -1.26
C LEU A 62 -5.88 2.78 -0.50
N ALA A 63 -4.81 2.17 0.02
CA ALA A 63 -4.90 0.92 0.78
C ALA A 63 -5.68 1.10 2.09
N GLU A 64 -5.43 2.18 2.81
CA GLU A 64 -6.14 2.55 4.04
C GLU A 64 -7.64 2.77 3.78
N THR A 65 -7.97 3.55 2.75
CA THR A 65 -9.36 3.83 2.38
C THR A 65 -10.12 2.56 2.01
N ILE A 66 -9.50 1.66 1.23
CA ILE A 66 -10.10 0.36 0.90
C ILE A 66 -10.38 -0.46 2.18
N SER A 67 -9.45 -0.47 3.14
CA SER A 67 -9.64 -1.18 4.41
C SER A 67 -10.84 -0.63 5.19
N ASN A 68 -10.93 0.69 5.31
CA ASN A 68 -12.01 1.37 6.01
C ASN A 68 -13.38 1.08 5.36
N GLU A 69 -13.45 1.17 4.02
CA GLU A 69 -14.67 0.88 3.26
C GLU A 69 -15.08 -0.60 3.31
N LEU A 70 -14.12 -1.51 3.35
CA LEU A 70 -14.37 -2.94 3.57
C LEU A 70 -14.72 -3.27 5.03
N LYS A 71 -14.51 -2.32 5.96
CA LYS A 71 -14.72 -2.47 7.40
C LYS A 71 -13.92 -3.63 8.00
N VAL A 72 -12.67 -3.74 7.59
CA VAL A 72 -11.72 -4.73 8.12
C VAL A 72 -10.57 -4.05 8.84
N PRO A 73 -9.99 -4.66 9.87
CA PRO A 73 -8.79 -4.14 10.52
C PRO A 73 -7.64 -3.99 9.53
N TYR A 74 -6.78 -2.98 9.74
CA TYR A 74 -5.57 -2.83 8.93
C TYR A 74 -4.36 -2.45 9.78
N ILE A 75 -3.18 -2.74 9.24
CA ILE A 75 -1.89 -2.33 9.78
C ILE A 75 -1.03 -1.75 8.66
N ILE A 76 -0.35 -0.66 8.96
CA ILE A 76 0.67 -0.07 8.07
C ILE A 76 2.04 -0.31 8.71
N LEU A 77 2.94 -0.92 7.96
CA LEU A 77 4.31 -1.20 8.33
C LEU A 77 5.21 -0.42 7.39
N ASN A 78 5.83 0.66 7.91
CA ASN A 78 6.79 1.45 7.14
C ASN A 78 8.11 0.67 7.06
N MET A 79 8.52 0.32 5.85
CA MET A 79 9.70 -0.51 5.63
C MET A 79 11.02 0.21 5.95
N SER A 80 10.99 1.53 6.12
CA SER A 80 12.14 2.27 6.67
C SER A 80 12.50 1.84 8.09
N ASP A 81 11.51 1.41 8.89
CA ASP A 81 11.71 0.91 10.27
C ASP A 81 12.34 -0.48 10.26
N TYR A 82 12.30 -1.17 9.12
CA TYR A 82 12.78 -2.54 8.91
C TYR A 82 13.95 -2.61 7.94
N ALA A 83 14.79 -1.59 7.93
CA ALA A 83 15.95 -1.47 7.05
C ALA A 83 17.25 -2.08 7.61
N THR A 84 17.22 -2.63 8.83
CA THR A 84 18.40 -3.23 9.49
C THR A 84 18.28 -4.75 9.59
N GLU A 85 19.42 -5.45 9.68
CA GLU A 85 19.50 -6.92 9.63
C GLU A 85 18.63 -7.65 10.66
N ASN A 86 18.45 -7.10 11.85
CA ASN A 86 17.68 -7.71 12.93
C ASN A 86 16.23 -7.22 13.03
N SER A 87 15.86 -6.24 12.23
CA SER A 87 14.51 -5.65 12.29
C SER A 87 13.38 -6.62 11.90
N TYR A 88 13.69 -7.70 11.17
CA TYR A 88 12.72 -8.75 10.89
C TYR A 88 12.14 -9.39 12.17
N ILE A 89 12.89 -9.37 13.28
CA ILE A 89 12.44 -9.90 14.59
C ILE A 89 11.20 -9.15 15.08
N ASP A 90 11.11 -7.85 14.83
CA ASP A 90 9.95 -7.04 15.22
C ASP A 90 8.68 -7.45 14.47
N LEU A 91 8.82 -8.09 13.31
CA LEU A 91 7.69 -8.60 12.53
C LEU A 91 7.22 -9.98 12.99
N VAL A 92 8.16 -10.90 13.27
CA VAL A 92 7.85 -12.30 13.56
C VAL A 92 8.00 -12.68 15.03
N GLY A 93 8.55 -11.76 15.84
CA GLY A 93 8.81 -12.00 17.25
C GLY A 93 10.12 -12.75 17.52
N SER A 94 10.37 -12.99 18.80
CA SER A 94 11.47 -13.80 19.27
C SER A 94 10.95 -14.83 20.29
N SER A 95 11.60 -16.01 20.34
CA SER A 95 11.12 -17.11 21.18
C SER A 95 10.99 -16.70 22.65
N ARG A 96 9.83 -17.00 23.25
CA ARG A 96 9.56 -16.80 24.67
C ARG A 96 10.48 -17.62 25.61
N ARG A 97 11.25 -18.56 25.06
CA ARG A 97 12.27 -19.31 25.82
C ARG A 97 13.48 -18.47 26.16
N PHE A 98 13.72 -17.38 25.43
CA PHE A 98 14.77 -16.42 25.72
C PHE A 98 14.29 -15.35 26.70
N ARG A 99 15.16 -14.95 27.61
CA ARG A 99 14.90 -13.82 28.50
C ARG A 99 14.73 -12.55 27.67
N GLY A 100 13.51 -11.98 27.65
CA GLY A 100 13.17 -10.85 26.80
C GLY A 100 12.51 -11.20 25.45
N GLY A 101 12.04 -12.44 25.29
CA GLY A 101 11.23 -12.82 24.12
C GLY A 101 9.99 -11.92 23.98
N SER A 102 9.66 -11.52 22.75
CA SER A 102 8.57 -10.61 22.42
C SER A 102 7.73 -11.13 21.25
N GLU A 103 6.43 -10.79 21.25
CA GLU A 103 5.55 -11.05 20.11
C GLU A 103 5.95 -10.19 18.89
N GLY A 104 5.81 -10.74 17.69
CA GLY A 104 6.07 -10.02 16.46
C GLY A 104 4.84 -9.24 16.01
N LYS A 105 5.02 -7.97 15.66
CA LYS A 105 3.95 -7.04 15.33
C LYS A 105 3.06 -7.53 14.18
N LEU A 106 3.64 -8.11 13.13
CA LEU A 106 2.91 -8.62 11.97
C LEU A 106 2.14 -9.90 12.32
N VAL A 107 2.81 -10.89 12.91
CA VAL A 107 2.20 -12.19 13.19
C VAL A 107 1.14 -12.09 14.29
N GLU A 108 1.37 -11.25 15.31
CA GLU A 108 0.38 -10.95 16.34
C GLU A 108 -0.88 -10.31 15.75
N PHE A 109 -0.71 -9.30 14.89
CA PHE A 109 -1.82 -8.61 14.24
C PHE A 109 -2.67 -9.57 13.41
N VAL A 110 -2.06 -10.41 12.54
CA VAL A 110 -2.78 -11.35 11.68
C VAL A 110 -3.41 -12.48 12.50
N ARG A 111 -2.76 -12.96 13.55
CA ARG A 111 -3.33 -13.96 14.48
C ARG A 111 -4.62 -13.47 15.11
N LYS A 112 -4.68 -12.18 15.49
CA LYS A 112 -5.88 -11.54 16.06
C LYS A 112 -6.91 -11.16 14.99
N ASN A 113 -6.48 -10.89 13.75
CA ASN A 113 -7.27 -10.35 12.68
C ASN A 113 -7.03 -11.11 11.37
N ALA A 114 -7.49 -12.36 11.29
CA ALA A 114 -7.24 -13.21 10.12
C ALA A 114 -7.74 -12.57 8.80
N LYS A 115 -8.87 -11.86 8.85
CA LYS A 115 -9.39 -11.06 7.73
C LYS A 115 -9.03 -9.60 7.92
N SER A 116 -7.99 -9.16 7.26
CA SER A 116 -7.41 -7.82 7.44
C SER A 116 -6.69 -7.32 6.18
N VAL A 117 -6.34 -6.04 6.20
CA VAL A 117 -5.46 -5.40 5.22
C VAL A 117 -4.10 -5.15 5.84
N ILE A 118 -3.04 -5.47 5.13
CA ILE A 118 -1.66 -5.24 5.53
C ILE A 118 -1.02 -4.35 4.48
N VAL A 119 -0.41 -3.25 4.89
CA VAL A 119 0.31 -2.33 4.02
C VAL A 119 1.79 -2.36 4.38
N PHE A 120 2.63 -2.79 3.44
CA PHE A 120 4.07 -2.65 3.50
C PHE A 120 4.46 -1.40 2.71
N ASP A 121 4.68 -0.31 3.43
CA ASP A 121 4.93 1.00 2.84
C ASP A 121 6.40 1.19 2.53
N GLU A 122 6.72 1.66 1.30
CA GLU A 122 8.08 1.87 0.80
C GLU A 122 8.95 0.60 0.83
N ILE A 123 8.43 -0.47 0.20
CA ILE A 123 9.02 -1.83 0.23
C ILE A 123 10.49 -1.86 -0.23
N GLU A 124 10.92 -0.92 -1.06
CA GLU A 124 12.31 -0.78 -1.52
C GLU A 124 13.30 -0.43 -0.40
N LYS A 125 12.84 -0.07 0.78
CA LYS A 125 13.66 0.26 1.94
C LYS A 125 13.88 -0.92 2.88
N ALA A 126 13.13 -2.01 2.70
CA ALA A 126 13.19 -3.18 3.54
C ALA A 126 14.54 -3.91 3.42
N GLU A 127 15.01 -4.45 4.53
CA GLU A 127 16.17 -5.32 4.56
C GLU A 127 15.87 -6.68 3.91
N LEU A 128 16.88 -7.34 3.35
CA LEU A 128 16.72 -8.57 2.56
C LEU A 128 16.02 -9.71 3.32
N LYS A 129 16.26 -9.87 4.61
CA LYS A 129 15.57 -10.89 5.43
C LYS A 129 14.06 -10.61 5.52
N VAL A 130 13.67 -9.33 5.60
CA VAL A 130 12.26 -8.93 5.56
C VAL A 130 11.66 -9.28 4.21
N ILE A 131 12.37 -9.00 3.12
CA ILE A 131 11.95 -9.39 1.76
C ILE A 131 11.72 -10.91 1.67
N HIS A 132 12.59 -11.73 2.26
CA HIS A 132 12.42 -13.20 2.28
C HIS A 132 11.18 -13.63 3.07
N LEU A 133 10.85 -12.96 4.19
CA LEU A 133 9.59 -13.22 4.92
C LEU A 133 8.36 -12.92 4.04
N LEU A 134 8.41 -11.80 3.30
CA LEU A 134 7.32 -11.42 2.40
C LEU A 134 7.15 -12.43 1.27
N LEU A 135 8.23 -12.96 0.70
CA LEU A 135 8.18 -14.04 -0.29
C LEU A 135 7.50 -15.28 0.29
N GLN A 136 7.82 -15.67 1.52
CA GLN A 136 7.18 -16.81 2.18
C GLN A 136 5.67 -16.60 2.34
N ILE A 137 5.23 -15.40 2.71
CA ILE A 137 3.81 -15.05 2.81
C ILE A 137 3.13 -15.15 1.44
N LEU A 138 3.75 -14.58 0.40
CA LEU A 138 3.18 -14.59 -0.96
C LEU A 138 3.07 -15.99 -1.55
N ASP A 139 4.06 -16.87 -1.30
CA ASP A 139 4.11 -18.22 -1.86
C ASP A 139 3.27 -19.23 -1.08
N MET A 140 3.37 -19.19 0.24
CA MET A 140 2.81 -20.23 1.12
C MET A 140 1.58 -19.76 1.89
N GLY A 141 1.36 -18.46 2.01
CA GLY A 141 0.28 -17.88 2.81
C GLY A 141 0.42 -18.15 4.31
N ILE A 142 1.62 -18.45 4.79
CA ILE A 142 1.90 -18.73 6.19
C ILE A 142 3.22 -18.11 6.62
N LEU A 143 3.32 -17.76 7.90
CA LEU A 143 4.55 -17.29 8.52
C LEU A 143 4.67 -17.86 9.93
N LEU A 144 5.87 -18.23 10.33
CA LEU A 144 6.11 -18.72 11.69
C LEU A 144 6.11 -17.54 12.68
N ASP A 145 5.24 -17.61 13.67
CA ASP A 145 5.31 -16.75 14.86
C ASP A 145 6.38 -17.34 15.79
N ALA A 146 7.52 -16.66 15.88
CA ALA A 146 8.64 -17.15 16.65
C ALA A 146 8.38 -17.15 18.17
N TYR A 147 7.44 -16.30 18.64
CA TYR A 147 7.08 -16.25 20.05
C TYR A 147 6.20 -17.43 20.49
N THR A 148 5.18 -17.74 19.67
CA THR A 148 4.26 -18.86 19.98
C THR A 148 4.70 -20.19 19.39
N GLU A 149 5.69 -20.20 18.49
CA GLU A 149 6.17 -21.36 17.72
C GLU A 149 5.07 -21.99 16.85
N GLN A 150 4.08 -21.18 16.40
CA GLN A 150 2.96 -21.60 15.57
C GLN A 150 2.96 -20.87 14.23
N TYR A 151 2.43 -21.52 13.18
CA TYR A 151 2.22 -20.88 11.89
C TYR A 151 0.96 -20.02 11.89
N VAL A 152 1.11 -18.76 11.49
CA VAL A 152 0.02 -17.81 11.26
C VAL A 152 -0.35 -17.85 9.79
N LYS A 153 -1.67 -17.90 9.48
CA LYS A 153 -2.21 -18.01 8.13
C LYS A 153 -2.62 -16.63 7.59
N PHE A 154 -2.17 -16.32 6.37
CA PHE A 154 -2.45 -15.08 5.64
C PHE A 154 -3.49 -15.24 4.54
N GLY A 155 -4.10 -16.40 4.38
CA GLY A 155 -5.03 -16.70 3.26
C GLY A 155 -6.26 -15.80 3.13
N GLU A 156 -6.67 -15.12 4.21
CA GLU A 156 -7.80 -14.18 4.20
C GLU A 156 -7.33 -12.71 4.18
N THR A 157 -6.02 -12.44 4.15
CA THR A 157 -5.49 -11.08 4.15
C THR A 157 -5.42 -10.49 2.75
N ILE A 158 -5.58 -9.18 2.65
CA ILE A 158 -5.27 -8.39 1.46
C ILE A 158 -3.97 -7.64 1.75
N ILE A 159 -2.98 -7.77 0.87
CA ILE A 159 -1.67 -7.16 1.08
C ILE A 159 -1.45 -6.07 0.03
N PHE A 160 -1.09 -4.89 0.49
CA PHE A 160 -0.61 -3.80 -0.35
C PHE A 160 0.88 -3.57 -0.10
N PHE A 161 1.62 -3.50 -1.16
CA PHE A 161 2.98 -2.99 -1.19
C PHE A 161 2.95 -1.63 -1.87
N THR A 162 3.61 -0.63 -1.29
CA THR A 162 3.84 0.63 -1.97
C THR A 162 5.32 0.78 -2.31
N SER A 163 5.62 1.43 -3.42
CA SER A 163 7.00 1.70 -3.83
C SER A 163 7.12 3.01 -4.61
N ASN A 164 8.27 3.67 -4.43
CA ASN A 164 8.68 4.83 -5.22
C ASN A 164 9.70 4.45 -6.32
N VAL A 165 9.93 3.16 -6.55
CA VAL A 165 10.73 2.64 -7.66
C VAL A 165 9.96 2.83 -8.98
N GLY A 166 10.65 2.81 -10.12
CA GLY A 166 10.05 3.08 -11.43
C GLY A 166 10.21 4.54 -11.86
N LYS A 167 11.26 5.22 -11.37
CA LYS A 167 11.56 6.63 -11.68
C LYS A 167 11.70 6.89 -13.17
N SER A 168 12.27 5.96 -13.93
CA SER A 168 12.38 6.04 -15.37
C SER A 168 11.02 6.18 -16.06
N LEU A 169 9.94 5.63 -15.47
CA LEU A 169 8.59 5.71 -16.01
C LEU A 169 7.88 7.00 -15.62
N TYR A 170 7.90 7.34 -14.34
CA TYR A 170 7.11 8.49 -13.88
C TYR A 170 7.84 9.85 -13.98
N ASN A 171 9.16 9.87 -14.27
CA ASN A 171 9.88 11.08 -14.64
C ASN A 171 9.90 11.32 -16.16
N ASP A 172 9.47 10.35 -16.98
CA ASP A 172 9.36 10.55 -18.42
C ASP A 172 8.08 11.31 -18.75
N GLU A 173 8.21 12.52 -19.28
CA GLU A 173 7.08 13.38 -19.64
C GLU A 173 6.20 12.80 -20.76
N ARG A 174 6.71 11.86 -21.54
CA ARG A 174 5.94 11.15 -22.57
C ARG A 174 4.86 10.26 -21.95
N ASN A 175 5.08 9.76 -20.73
CA ASN A 175 4.12 8.97 -19.97
C ASN A 175 3.13 9.89 -19.26
N LYS A 176 2.13 10.42 -19.97
CA LYS A 176 1.14 11.34 -19.40
C LYS A 176 0.24 10.67 -18.36
N VAL A 177 -0.18 9.45 -18.61
CA VAL A 177 -1.05 8.65 -17.74
C VAL A 177 -0.29 7.38 -17.35
N LEU A 178 0.22 7.33 -16.13
CA LEU A 178 1.07 6.24 -15.63
C LEU A 178 0.29 4.94 -15.45
N SER A 179 -0.96 5.04 -15.04
CA SER A 179 -1.85 3.89 -14.81
C SER A 179 -2.17 3.11 -16.10
N HIS A 180 -1.88 3.68 -17.28
CA HIS A 180 -2.02 2.99 -18.57
C HIS A 180 -0.75 2.25 -19.02
N ILE A 181 0.36 2.38 -18.30
CA ILE A 181 1.62 1.71 -18.66
C ILE A 181 1.42 0.19 -18.53
N PRO A 182 1.75 -0.57 -19.59
CA PRO A 182 1.61 -2.02 -19.57
C PRO A 182 2.46 -2.69 -18.48
N LYS A 183 1.88 -3.69 -17.81
CA LYS A 183 2.53 -4.43 -16.71
C LYS A 183 3.95 -4.92 -17.03
N PRO A 184 4.27 -5.47 -18.22
CA PRO A 184 5.64 -5.90 -18.55
C PRO A 184 6.66 -4.75 -18.50
N ILE A 185 6.27 -3.54 -18.93
CA ILE A 185 7.15 -2.36 -18.91
C ILE A 185 7.39 -1.90 -17.46
N ILE A 186 6.36 -1.99 -16.61
CA ILE A 186 6.49 -1.67 -15.19
C ILE A 186 7.45 -2.64 -14.51
N ILE A 187 7.31 -3.94 -14.79
CA ILE A 187 8.17 -4.98 -14.23
C ILE A 187 9.62 -4.76 -14.65
N ASP A 188 9.90 -4.54 -15.93
CA ASP A 188 11.23 -4.28 -16.45
C ASP A 188 11.90 -3.06 -15.75
N ALA A 189 11.15 -1.97 -15.60
CA ALA A 189 11.64 -0.78 -14.91
C ALA A 189 11.96 -1.06 -13.42
N VAL A 190 11.13 -1.85 -12.74
CA VAL A 190 11.34 -2.21 -11.33
C VAL A 190 12.54 -3.15 -11.15
N GLU A 191 12.74 -4.10 -12.07
CA GLU A 191 13.86 -5.04 -12.03
C GLU A 191 15.20 -4.37 -12.34
N THR A 192 15.20 -3.37 -13.22
CA THR A 192 16.42 -2.72 -13.69
C THR A 192 16.84 -1.53 -12.86
N GLU A 193 15.92 -0.90 -12.11
CA GLU A 193 16.25 0.27 -11.28
C GLU A 193 17.15 -0.10 -10.11
N LYS A 194 18.27 0.63 -10.02
CA LYS A 194 19.30 0.38 -9.00
C LYS A 194 19.24 1.43 -7.90
N ASN A 195 19.54 0.97 -6.69
CA ASN A 195 19.78 1.86 -5.57
C ASN A 195 21.01 2.74 -5.86
N PRO A 196 20.89 4.07 -5.81
CA PRO A 196 21.98 4.98 -6.14
C PRO A 196 23.20 4.89 -5.20
N ARG A 197 23.01 4.29 -4.00
CA ARG A 197 24.11 4.14 -3.02
C ARG A 197 24.83 2.80 -3.15
N THR A 198 24.11 1.70 -3.38
CA THR A 198 24.71 0.35 -3.43
C THR A 198 24.98 -0.11 -4.86
N HIS A 199 24.41 0.55 -5.88
CA HIS A 199 24.41 0.15 -7.29
C HIS A 199 23.79 -1.22 -7.58
N GLU A 200 23.12 -1.83 -6.58
CA GLU A 200 22.39 -3.07 -6.72
C GLU A 200 20.91 -2.79 -7.04
N PRO A 201 20.19 -3.73 -7.69
CA PRO A 201 18.76 -3.61 -7.88
C PRO A 201 18.03 -3.40 -6.54
N PHE A 202 16.98 -2.57 -6.52
CA PHE A 202 16.16 -2.39 -5.32
C PHE A 202 15.50 -3.70 -4.90
N PHE A 203 15.10 -4.51 -5.86
CA PHE A 203 14.41 -5.77 -5.60
C PHE A 203 15.18 -6.95 -6.20
N PRO A 204 15.41 -8.02 -5.41
CA PRO A 204 15.87 -9.30 -5.98
C PRO A 204 14.86 -9.81 -7.03
N GLN A 205 15.36 -10.43 -8.10
CA GLN A 205 14.52 -10.96 -9.19
C GLN A 205 13.42 -11.88 -8.69
N ALA A 206 13.68 -12.64 -7.61
CA ALA A 206 12.68 -13.51 -6.99
C ALA A 206 11.46 -12.74 -6.47
N ILE A 207 11.63 -11.55 -5.88
CA ILE A 207 10.50 -10.74 -5.43
C ILE A 207 9.76 -10.11 -6.60
N CYS A 208 10.49 -9.61 -7.61
CA CYS A 208 9.88 -9.05 -8.81
C CYS A 208 8.95 -10.05 -9.48
N SER A 209 9.37 -11.29 -9.66
CA SER A 209 8.54 -12.35 -10.27
C SER A 209 7.30 -12.67 -9.41
N ARG A 210 7.39 -12.63 -8.08
CA ARG A 210 6.25 -12.86 -7.18
C ARG A 210 5.28 -11.68 -7.15
N LEU A 211 5.79 -10.47 -7.06
CA LEU A 211 4.96 -9.26 -7.17
C LEU A 211 4.32 -9.17 -8.56
N ALA A 212 5.05 -9.60 -9.61
CA ALA A 212 4.54 -9.68 -10.97
C ALA A 212 3.40 -10.70 -11.13
N SER A 213 3.37 -11.78 -10.37
CA SER A 213 2.23 -12.73 -10.39
C SER A 213 0.96 -12.14 -9.76
N GLY A 214 1.10 -11.15 -8.87
CA GLY A 214 0.00 -10.38 -8.28
C GLY A 214 -0.47 -9.23 -9.17
N ASN A 215 -1.13 -8.26 -8.57
CA ASN A 215 -1.62 -7.07 -9.23
C ASN A 215 -0.60 -5.93 -9.09
N ILE A 216 -0.04 -5.48 -10.22
CA ILE A 216 0.82 -4.30 -10.28
C ILE A 216 0.02 -3.16 -10.87
N CYS A 217 0.07 -2.01 -10.23
CA CYS A 217 -0.62 -0.81 -10.66
C CYS A 217 0.28 0.41 -10.50
N MET A 218 0.44 1.19 -11.55
CA MET A 218 1.03 2.51 -11.43
C MET A 218 -0.03 3.52 -10.98
N VAL A 219 0.38 4.35 -10.05
CA VAL A 219 -0.43 5.45 -9.51
C VAL A 219 -0.01 6.72 -10.21
N ASP A 220 -0.97 7.47 -10.73
CA ASP A 220 -0.72 8.65 -11.55
C ASP A 220 -0.09 9.80 -10.76
N ARG A 221 0.57 10.72 -11.46
CA ARG A 221 1.01 11.97 -10.88
C ARG A 221 -0.20 12.78 -10.40
N MET A 222 0.00 13.57 -9.34
CA MET A 222 -1.04 14.47 -8.87
C MET A 222 -1.11 15.69 -9.80
N GLU A 223 -2.23 15.87 -10.46
CA GLU A 223 -2.48 17.07 -11.27
C GLU A 223 -2.71 18.28 -10.37
N THR A 224 -2.30 19.45 -10.86
CA THR A 224 -2.39 20.73 -10.15
C THR A 224 -3.81 21.05 -9.67
N ASP A 225 -4.81 20.83 -10.52
CA ASP A 225 -6.22 21.09 -10.17
C ASP A 225 -6.73 20.16 -9.07
N ILE A 226 -6.32 18.88 -9.09
CA ILE A 226 -6.65 17.92 -8.05
C ILE A 226 -5.97 18.29 -6.72
N LEU A 227 -4.73 18.75 -6.78
CA LEU A 227 -4.01 19.21 -5.60
C LEU A 227 -4.71 20.41 -4.95
N LEU A 228 -5.15 21.39 -5.76
CA LEU A 228 -5.95 22.51 -5.28
C LEU A 228 -7.24 22.07 -4.60
N GLU A 229 -7.96 21.13 -5.23
CA GLU A 229 -9.19 20.57 -4.66
C GLU A 229 -8.93 19.92 -3.29
N ILE A 230 -7.86 19.13 -3.16
CA ILE A 230 -7.46 18.50 -1.88
C ILE A 230 -7.14 19.54 -0.82
N ILE A 231 -6.38 20.58 -1.17
CA ILE A 231 -6.04 21.69 -0.27
C ILE A 231 -7.32 22.39 0.22
N GLN A 232 -8.21 22.74 -0.70
CA GLN A 232 -9.47 23.42 -0.38
C GLN A 232 -10.34 22.57 0.56
N ASP A 233 -10.47 21.26 0.30
CA ASP A 233 -11.27 20.37 1.14
C ASP A 233 -10.70 20.22 2.54
N ASN A 234 -9.38 20.08 2.65
CA ASN A 234 -8.71 19.98 3.95
C ASN A 234 -8.83 21.28 4.74
N MET A 235 -8.66 22.43 4.10
CA MET A 235 -8.85 23.72 4.76
C MET A 235 -10.31 23.94 5.20
N ARG A 236 -11.29 23.59 4.36
CA ARG A 236 -12.72 23.67 4.75
C ARG A 236 -13.02 22.82 6.00
N LYS A 237 -12.48 21.59 6.06
CA LYS A 237 -12.64 20.71 7.23
C LYS A 237 -12.01 21.33 8.48
N THR A 238 -10.78 21.83 8.36
CA THR A 238 -10.06 22.48 9.45
C THR A 238 -10.80 23.72 9.97
N ILE A 239 -11.25 24.59 9.07
CA ILE A 239 -12.03 25.80 9.42
C ILE A 239 -13.33 25.41 10.10
N SER A 240 -14.07 24.43 9.56
CA SER A 240 -15.31 23.97 10.18
C SER A 240 -15.07 23.46 11.60
N CYS A 241 -13.96 22.78 11.86
CA CYS A 241 -13.57 22.34 13.18
C CYS A 241 -13.25 23.52 14.10
N LEU A 242 -12.45 24.49 13.65
CA LEU A 242 -12.08 25.68 14.40
C LEU A 242 -13.30 26.55 14.72
N ASN A 243 -14.20 26.76 13.76
CA ASN A 243 -15.43 27.52 13.97
C ASN A 243 -16.30 26.90 15.07
N LYS A 244 -16.39 25.55 15.11
CA LYS A 244 -17.13 24.84 16.17
C LYS A 244 -16.49 24.97 17.54
N ILE A 245 -15.14 24.95 17.62
CA ILE A 245 -14.41 25.01 18.89
C ILE A 245 -14.42 26.42 19.48
N TYR A 246 -14.21 27.43 18.65
CA TYR A 246 -13.97 28.79 19.10
C TYR A 246 -15.17 29.76 18.94
N GLY A 247 -16.24 29.33 18.24
CA GLY A 247 -17.47 30.10 18.09
C GLY A 247 -17.37 31.36 17.20
N PHE A 248 -16.32 31.45 16.35
CA PHE A 248 -16.17 32.53 15.37
C PHE A 248 -16.11 31.97 13.95
N THR A 249 -16.39 32.81 12.96
CA THR A 249 -16.38 32.41 11.54
C THR A 249 -15.09 32.86 10.88
N ILE A 250 -14.30 31.88 10.40
CA ILE A 250 -13.12 32.11 9.58
C ILE A 250 -13.53 32.09 8.12
N GLN A 251 -13.17 33.12 7.37
CA GLN A 251 -13.26 33.19 5.92
C GLN A 251 -11.85 33.25 5.34
N ILE A 252 -11.60 32.44 4.29
CA ILE A 252 -10.32 32.42 3.58
C ILE A 252 -10.51 33.08 2.23
N ASP A 253 -9.61 33.99 1.90
CA ASP A 253 -9.49 34.56 0.56
C ASP A 253 -9.11 33.43 -0.42
N PRO A 254 -9.83 33.29 -1.54
CA PRO A 254 -9.52 32.28 -2.55
C PRO A 254 -8.08 32.29 -3.07
N ASP A 255 -7.41 33.45 -3.08
CA ASP A 255 -6.03 33.55 -3.51
C ASP A 255 -5.03 32.91 -2.55
N VAL A 256 -5.39 32.71 -1.28
CA VAL A 256 -4.56 31.99 -0.30
C VAL A 256 -4.30 30.53 -0.73
N TYR A 257 -5.27 29.89 -1.38
CA TYR A 257 -5.08 28.51 -1.86
C TYR A 257 -3.96 28.39 -2.91
N LYS A 258 -3.75 29.45 -3.72
CA LYS A 258 -2.68 29.48 -4.73
C LYS A 258 -1.29 29.53 -4.11
N LEU A 259 -1.14 30.12 -2.90
CA LEU A 259 0.15 30.21 -2.22
C LEU A 259 0.73 28.82 -1.85
N PHE A 260 -0.13 27.85 -1.57
CA PHE A 260 0.30 26.47 -1.28
C PHE A 260 0.80 25.69 -2.50
N MET A 261 0.62 26.24 -3.71
CA MET A 261 1.05 25.63 -4.96
C MET A 261 2.48 25.98 -5.34
N TYR A 262 3.06 27.01 -4.72
CA TYR A 262 4.40 27.52 -5.04
C TYR A 262 5.47 27.06 -4.03
N GLN A 263 5.13 26.13 -3.13
CA GLN A 263 6.08 25.47 -2.22
C GLN A 263 6.34 24.02 -2.66
#